data_f0d8f64b6cfb677539b077fe8c87c743
#
_entry.id   f0d8f64b6cfb677539b077fe8c87c743
#
_cell.length_a   1.000
_cell.length_b   1.000
_cell.length_c   1.000
_cell.angle_alpha   90.00
_cell.angle_beta   90.00
_cell.angle_gamma   90.00
#
_symmetry.space_group_name_H-M   'P 1'
#
loop_
_entity.id
_entity.type
_entity.pdbx_description
1 polymer ?
#
loop_
_entity_poly.entity_id
_entity_poly.type
_entity_poly.pdbx_seq_one_letter_code
_entity_poly.pdbx_strand_id
1 'polypeptide(L)'
;FELGSVFKTFTLASAFEEKILSPETIIENIPSEIKCSKYSIRDIHEFPNKLSAEDILIRSSNIGSLMIGRKVGEEKLKNFLNSLGLLKTIDFEIEEIGRPLNFIWEKCKLETVSYGHGITTTPLQAAAAYAILANGGYKVKPTLNLQKNSNYTIQQSIISKDTSDKINKILRKVVTDKNGTGSFADIFGYDV
;
A
#
# COMPACT_ATOMS: atom_id res chain seq x y z
N PHE A 1 9.84 1.42 -11.23
CA PHE A 1 8.62 2.19 -11.43
C PHE A 1 8.16 2.83 -10.14
N GLU A 2 7.58 4.03 -10.21
CA GLU A 2 6.76 4.57 -9.13
C GLU A 2 5.35 4.00 -9.27
N LEU A 3 4.81 3.41 -8.18
CA LEU A 3 3.50 2.75 -8.22
C LEU A 3 2.32 3.75 -8.20
N GLY A 4 2.58 5.00 -7.82
CA GLY A 4 1.51 5.97 -7.63
C GLY A 4 0.45 5.49 -6.65
N SER A 5 -0.82 5.71 -6.96
CA SER A 5 -1.95 5.42 -6.06
C SER A 5 -2.07 3.97 -5.60
N VAL A 6 -1.52 3.02 -6.33
CA VAL A 6 -1.46 1.61 -5.90
C VAL A 6 -0.69 1.46 -4.58
N PHE A 7 0.27 2.35 -4.33
CA PHE A 7 1.08 2.34 -3.11
C PHE A 7 0.30 2.71 -1.83
N LYS A 8 -0.80 3.44 -1.94
CA LYS A 8 -1.63 3.87 -0.80
C LYS A 8 -2.11 2.71 0.06
N THR A 9 -2.29 1.54 -0.55
CA THR A 9 -2.65 0.30 0.14
C THR A 9 -1.63 -0.04 1.23
N PHE A 10 -0.33 0.12 0.96
CA PHE A 10 0.73 -0.18 1.93
C PHE A 10 0.75 0.84 3.08
N THR A 11 0.48 2.10 2.79
CA THR A 11 0.37 3.15 3.83
C THR A 11 -0.79 2.87 4.78
N LEU A 12 -1.94 2.48 4.24
CA LEU A 12 -3.11 2.14 5.04
C LEU A 12 -2.89 0.84 5.82
N ALA A 13 -2.32 -0.19 5.20
CA ALA A 13 -1.98 -1.45 5.86
C ALA A 13 -1.02 -1.24 7.03
N SER A 14 -0.02 -0.37 6.87
CA SER A 14 0.90 0.01 7.96
C SER A 14 0.16 0.63 9.14
N ALA A 15 -0.82 1.52 8.88
CA ALA A 15 -1.62 2.13 9.94
C ALA A 15 -2.49 1.13 10.71
N PHE A 16 -3.00 0.10 10.03
CA PHE A 16 -3.79 -0.97 10.64
C PHE A 16 -2.89 -1.92 11.45
N GLU A 17 -1.75 -2.33 10.90
CA GLU A 17 -0.82 -3.22 11.57
C GLU A 17 -0.27 -2.61 12.87
N GLU A 18 0.02 -1.33 12.84
CA GLU A 18 0.45 -0.55 14.00
C GLU A 18 -0.71 -0.16 14.95
N LYS A 19 -1.95 -0.58 14.64
CA LYS A 19 -3.17 -0.28 15.41
C LYS A 19 -3.41 1.22 15.65
N ILE A 20 -2.94 2.06 14.73
CA ILE A 20 -3.11 3.52 14.79
C ILE A 20 -4.51 3.92 14.35
N LEU A 21 -5.06 3.19 13.38
CA LEU A 21 -6.38 3.43 12.78
C LEU A 21 -7.15 2.11 12.63
N SER A 22 -8.49 2.24 12.50
CA SER A 22 -9.36 1.20 11.95
C SER A 22 -9.95 1.69 10.61
N PRO A 23 -10.58 0.82 9.79
CA PRO A 23 -11.22 1.23 8.54
C PRO A 23 -12.18 2.39 8.70
N GLU A 24 -12.94 2.40 9.79
CA GLU A 24 -14.00 3.37 10.10
C GLU A 24 -13.46 4.66 10.72
N THR A 25 -12.18 4.72 11.10
CA THR A 25 -11.58 5.91 11.72
C THR A 25 -11.71 7.11 10.78
N ILE A 26 -12.35 8.17 11.27
CA ILE A 26 -12.52 9.41 10.50
C ILE A 26 -11.25 10.24 10.57
N ILE A 27 -10.75 10.62 9.42
CA ILE A 27 -9.70 11.62 9.24
C ILE A 27 -10.40 12.95 8.98
N GLU A 28 -10.25 13.88 9.90
CA GLU A 28 -10.89 15.20 9.86
C GLU A 28 -9.94 16.27 9.35
N ASN A 29 -10.52 17.40 8.95
CA ASN A 29 -9.78 18.59 8.51
C ASN A 29 -8.83 18.30 7.33
N ILE A 30 -9.29 17.51 6.37
CA ILE A 30 -8.58 17.24 5.13
C ILE A 30 -8.59 18.53 4.31
N PRO A 31 -7.42 19.22 4.12
CA PRO A 31 -7.38 20.45 3.35
C PRO A 31 -7.41 20.16 1.85
N SER A 32 -7.69 21.16 1.04
CA SER A 32 -7.63 21.06 -0.42
C SER A 32 -6.19 21.00 -0.97
N GLU A 33 -5.21 21.42 -0.16
CA GLU A 33 -3.80 21.46 -0.52
C GLU A 33 -2.91 21.33 0.73
N ILE A 34 -1.82 20.58 0.58
CA ILE A 34 -0.72 20.56 1.55
C ILE A 34 0.56 20.97 0.84
N LYS A 35 1.23 22.01 1.37
CA LYS A 35 2.54 22.43 0.87
C LYS A 35 3.66 21.72 1.63
N CYS A 36 4.60 21.14 0.91
CA CYS A 36 5.82 20.62 1.48
C CYS A 36 7.02 21.13 0.67
N SER A 37 7.83 21.98 1.27
CA SER A 37 8.91 22.70 0.58
C SER A 37 8.36 23.49 -0.64
N LYS A 38 8.88 23.24 -1.82
CA LYS A 38 8.40 23.85 -3.09
C LYS A 38 7.25 23.09 -3.75
N TYR A 39 6.87 21.93 -3.20
CA TYR A 39 5.83 21.06 -3.78
C TYR A 39 4.47 21.38 -3.16
N SER A 40 3.45 21.37 -4.01
CA SER A 40 2.05 21.44 -3.64
C SER A 40 1.40 20.09 -3.91
N ILE A 41 0.85 19.47 -2.87
CA ILE A 41 0.18 18.17 -2.95
C ILE A 41 -1.31 18.43 -2.90
N ARG A 42 -2.03 17.92 -3.90
CA ARG A 42 -3.49 18.04 -4.04
C ARG A 42 -4.10 16.70 -4.39
N ASP A 43 -5.38 16.58 -4.13
CA ASP A 43 -6.19 15.48 -4.67
C ASP A 43 -6.56 15.78 -6.14
N ILE A 44 -6.82 14.71 -6.90
CA ILE A 44 -7.26 14.82 -8.31
C ILE A 44 -8.73 15.28 -8.35
N HIS A 45 -9.52 14.88 -7.36
CA HIS A 45 -10.93 15.23 -7.20
C HIS A 45 -11.15 16.00 -5.91
N GLU A 46 -12.21 16.80 -5.87
CA GLU A 46 -12.63 17.44 -4.62
C GLU A 46 -13.29 16.41 -3.70
N PHE A 47 -12.87 16.40 -2.44
CA PHE A 47 -13.41 15.54 -1.40
C PHE A 47 -13.98 16.39 -0.24
N PRO A 48 -14.90 15.81 0.55
CA PRO A 48 -15.28 16.42 1.82
C PRO A 48 -14.05 16.61 2.71
N ASN A 49 -14.10 17.57 3.61
CA ASN A 49 -13.02 17.83 4.57
C ASN A 49 -12.83 16.71 5.62
N LYS A 50 -13.60 15.62 5.52
CA LYS A 50 -13.49 14.42 6.34
C LYS A 50 -13.80 13.18 5.52
N LEU A 51 -13.00 12.14 5.69
CA LEU A 51 -13.17 10.80 5.09
C LEU A 51 -12.83 9.74 6.13
N SER A 52 -13.45 8.56 6.03
CA SER A 52 -12.96 7.40 6.77
C SER A 52 -11.62 6.93 6.20
N ALA A 53 -10.85 6.18 6.99
CA ALA A 53 -9.58 5.62 6.53
C ALA A 53 -9.80 4.70 5.30
N GLU A 54 -10.88 3.93 5.25
CA GLU A 54 -11.21 3.11 4.09
C GLU A 54 -11.61 3.97 2.87
N ASP A 55 -12.42 5.04 3.05
CA ASP A 55 -12.79 5.94 1.95
C ASP A 55 -11.59 6.63 1.32
N ILE A 56 -10.54 6.94 2.10
CA ILE A 56 -9.29 7.50 1.59
C ILE A 56 -8.66 6.57 0.54
N LEU A 57 -8.69 5.24 0.76
CA LEU A 57 -8.19 4.28 -0.23
C LEU A 57 -9.19 4.08 -1.37
N ILE A 58 -10.46 3.86 -1.07
CA ILE A 58 -11.53 3.62 -2.06
C ILE A 58 -11.58 4.74 -3.10
N ARG A 59 -11.52 5.99 -2.64
CA ARG A 59 -11.56 7.20 -3.49
C ARG A 59 -10.18 7.68 -3.94
N SER A 60 -9.12 7.04 -3.45
CA SER A 60 -7.73 7.37 -3.83
C SER A 60 -7.29 8.78 -3.46
N SER A 61 -7.63 9.31 -2.25
CA SER A 61 -7.18 10.61 -1.80
C SER A 61 -5.66 10.63 -1.53
N ASN A 62 -4.94 11.55 -2.17
CA ASN A 62 -3.52 11.78 -1.93
C ASN A 62 -3.28 12.41 -0.56
N ILE A 63 -4.08 13.46 -0.27
CA ILE A 63 -3.98 14.21 0.99
C ILE A 63 -4.36 13.33 2.18
N GLY A 64 -5.44 12.56 2.05
CA GLY A 64 -5.85 11.60 3.07
C GLY A 64 -4.74 10.57 3.36
N SER A 65 -4.14 10.00 2.32
CA SER A 65 -3.04 9.03 2.46
C SER A 65 -1.79 9.65 3.09
N LEU A 66 -1.46 10.90 2.72
CA LEU A 66 -0.39 11.67 3.35
C LEU A 66 -0.67 11.87 4.84
N MET A 67 -1.89 12.25 5.22
CA MET A 67 -2.27 12.45 6.62
C MET A 67 -2.19 11.14 7.42
N ILE A 68 -2.58 10.00 6.83
CA ILE A 68 -2.39 8.67 7.41
C ILE A 68 -0.89 8.39 7.60
N GLY A 69 -0.07 8.60 6.57
CA GLY A 69 1.37 8.40 6.66
C GLY A 69 2.03 9.24 7.77
N ARG A 70 1.60 10.50 7.95
CA ARG A 70 2.06 11.34 9.07
C ARG A 70 1.67 10.77 10.44
N LYS A 71 0.48 10.16 10.56
CA LYS A 71 0.07 9.48 11.81
C LYS A 71 0.89 8.21 12.08
N VAL A 72 1.24 7.46 11.05
CA VAL A 72 2.14 6.30 11.15
C VAL A 72 3.56 6.73 11.53
N GLY A 73 4.06 7.75 10.90
CA GLY A 73 5.42 8.25 11.07
C GLY A 73 6.46 7.53 10.20
N GLU A 74 7.57 8.20 9.95
CA GLU A 74 8.60 7.77 9.00
C GLU A 74 9.19 6.40 9.35
N GLU A 75 9.60 6.21 10.60
CA GLU A 75 10.27 5.00 11.04
C GLU A 75 9.38 3.76 10.89
N LYS A 76 8.14 3.84 11.35
CA LYS A 76 7.18 2.73 11.27
C LYS A 76 6.84 2.40 9.82
N LEU A 77 6.56 3.42 8.99
CA LEU A 77 6.29 3.21 7.57
C LEU A 77 7.49 2.57 6.86
N LYS A 78 8.70 3.05 7.12
CA LYS A 78 9.93 2.49 6.57
C LYS A 78 10.13 1.02 6.96
N ASN A 79 9.97 0.71 8.24
CA ASN A 79 10.09 -0.66 8.75
C ASN A 79 9.05 -1.59 8.11
N PHE A 80 7.81 -1.13 7.99
CA PHE A 80 6.73 -1.88 7.33
C PHE A 80 7.04 -2.15 5.85
N LEU A 81 7.45 -1.14 5.09
CA LEU A 81 7.81 -1.31 3.67
C LEU A 81 9.01 -2.26 3.49
N ASN A 82 9.97 -2.20 4.42
CA ASN A 82 11.12 -3.09 4.41
C ASN A 82 10.73 -4.55 4.71
N SER A 83 9.78 -4.77 5.62
CA SER A 83 9.27 -6.12 5.94
C SER A 83 8.53 -6.76 4.76
N LEU A 84 7.85 -5.95 3.95
CA LEU A 84 7.22 -6.36 2.70
C LEU A 84 8.21 -6.57 1.54
N GLY A 85 9.50 -6.24 1.71
CA GLY A 85 10.51 -6.39 0.67
C GLY A 85 10.54 -5.27 -0.38
N LEU A 86 9.82 -4.16 -0.17
CA LEU A 86 9.71 -3.07 -1.15
C LEU A 86 10.96 -2.18 -1.21
N LEU A 87 11.83 -2.20 -0.19
CA LEU A 87 13.03 -1.36 -0.11
C LEU A 87 14.32 -2.11 -0.42
N LYS A 88 14.26 -3.39 -0.75
CA LYS A 88 15.43 -4.25 -1.04
C LYS A 88 15.25 -4.94 -2.38
N THR A 89 16.35 -5.33 -3.00
CA THR A 89 16.32 -6.22 -4.15
C THR A 89 15.63 -7.53 -3.78
N ILE A 90 14.71 -8.01 -4.62
CA ILE A 90 14.02 -9.26 -4.40
C ILE A 90 14.99 -10.44 -4.67
N ASP A 91 14.89 -11.50 -3.85
CA ASP A 91 15.59 -12.76 -4.09
C ASP A 91 14.78 -13.59 -5.12
N PHE A 92 15.35 -13.79 -6.29
CA PHE A 92 14.69 -14.46 -7.41
C PHE A 92 15.71 -15.28 -8.22
N GLU A 93 15.26 -16.28 -8.99
CA GLU A 93 16.14 -17.26 -9.65
C GLU A 93 16.89 -16.75 -10.88
N ILE A 94 16.52 -15.58 -11.43
CA ILE A 94 17.22 -14.99 -12.57
C ILE A 94 18.09 -13.82 -12.11
N GLU A 95 19.24 -13.63 -12.76
CA GLU A 95 20.22 -12.59 -12.40
C GLU A 95 19.76 -11.19 -12.85
N GLU A 96 19.02 -11.10 -13.95
CA GLU A 96 18.53 -9.85 -14.55
C GLU A 96 17.30 -9.32 -13.83
N ILE A 97 17.42 -9.11 -12.53
CA ILE A 97 16.36 -8.51 -11.73
C ILE A 97 16.53 -7.00 -11.59
N GLY A 98 15.44 -6.30 -11.74
CA GLY A 98 15.39 -4.85 -11.47
C GLY A 98 15.72 -4.56 -10.00
N ARG A 99 16.43 -3.47 -9.76
CA ARG A 99 16.71 -2.98 -8.40
C ARG A 99 15.93 -1.69 -8.15
N PRO A 100 15.33 -1.51 -6.98
CA PRO A 100 14.80 -0.21 -6.58
C PRO A 100 15.94 0.83 -6.63
N LEU A 101 15.61 2.04 -7.05
CA LEU A 101 16.58 3.14 -6.93
C LEU A 101 16.87 3.41 -5.44
N ASN A 102 18.08 3.83 -5.16
CA ASN A 102 18.46 4.22 -3.81
C ASN A 102 17.48 5.28 -3.28
N PHE A 103 17.00 5.02 -2.09
CA PHE A 103 15.94 5.78 -1.48
C PHE A 103 16.43 6.44 -0.19
N ILE A 104 16.48 7.76 -0.19
CA ILE A 104 16.92 8.55 0.95
C ILE A 104 15.70 9.25 1.54
N TRP A 105 15.52 9.12 2.84
CA TRP A 105 14.47 9.81 3.58
C TRP A 105 14.92 11.26 3.84
N GLU A 106 14.44 12.15 2.99
CA GLU A 106 14.68 13.59 3.05
C GLU A 106 13.39 14.34 3.34
N LYS A 107 13.49 15.66 3.42
CA LYS A 107 12.34 16.54 3.61
C LYS A 107 11.23 16.23 2.58
N CYS A 108 9.99 16.11 3.03
CA CYS A 108 8.79 15.76 2.25
C CYS A 108 8.71 14.31 1.78
N LYS A 109 9.66 13.46 2.14
CA LYS A 109 9.69 12.09 1.63
C LYS A 109 8.57 11.24 2.21
N LEU A 110 8.29 11.36 3.51
CA LEU A 110 7.16 10.70 4.14
C LEU A 110 5.85 11.05 3.44
N GLU A 111 5.66 12.34 3.16
CA GLU A 111 4.46 12.85 2.51
C GLU A 111 4.28 12.24 1.13
N THR A 112 5.32 12.27 0.29
CA THR A 112 5.21 11.80 -1.10
C THR A 112 5.12 10.28 -1.19
N VAL A 113 5.87 9.55 -0.38
CA VAL A 113 5.82 8.08 -0.31
C VAL A 113 4.45 7.58 0.11
N SER A 114 3.78 8.29 1.02
CA SER A 114 2.47 7.88 1.52
C SER A 114 1.40 7.71 0.43
N TYR A 115 1.56 8.35 -0.74
CA TYR A 115 0.70 8.16 -1.89
C TYR A 115 1.43 7.65 -3.14
N GLY A 116 2.66 7.14 -2.97
CA GLY A 116 3.40 6.37 -3.98
C GLY A 116 4.28 7.18 -4.93
N HIS A 117 4.70 8.39 -4.53
CA HIS A 117 5.66 9.21 -5.28
C HIS A 117 7.03 9.24 -4.60
N GLY A 118 8.07 9.30 -5.41
CA GLY A 118 9.46 9.35 -4.93
C GLY A 118 9.96 8.01 -4.35
N ILE A 119 9.25 6.93 -4.54
CA ILE A 119 9.67 5.56 -4.22
C ILE A 119 9.55 4.70 -5.47
N THR A 120 10.57 3.93 -5.76
CA THR A 120 10.56 3.01 -6.91
C THR A 120 10.55 1.57 -6.45
N THR A 121 9.89 0.73 -7.22
CA THR A 121 9.87 -0.73 -7.02
C THR A 121 9.78 -1.44 -8.36
N THR A 122 9.96 -2.75 -8.38
CA THR A 122 9.73 -3.57 -9.57
C THR A 122 8.31 -4.15 -9.55
N PRO A 123 7.73 -4.52 -10.71
CA PRO A 123 6.43 -5.21 -10.75
C PRO A 123 6.43 -6.48 -9.90
N LEU A 124 7.53 -7.24 -9.90
CA LEU A 124 7.64 -8.47 -9.11
C LEU A 124 7.62 -8.19 -7.60
N GLN A 125 8.31 -7.13 -7.15
CA GLN A 125 8.25 -6.72 -5.73
C GLN A 125 6.85 -6.27 -5.34
N ALA A 126 6.20 -5.47 -6.19
CA ALA A 126 4.82 -5.04 -5.94
C ALA A 126 3.88 -6.24 -5.85
N ALA A 127 3.96 -7.19 -6.79
CA ALA A 127 3.15 -8.40 -6.77
C ALA A 127 3.39 -9.25 -5.52
N ALA A 128 4.66 -9.44 -5.11
CA ALA A 128 5.00 -10.18 -3.90
C ALA A 128 4.47 -9.49 -2.62
N ALA A 129 4.57 -8.15 -2.54
CA ALA A 129 4.04 -7.39 -1.42
C ALA A 129 2.50 -7.47 -1.35
N TYR A 130 1.81 -7.35 -2.48
CA TYR A 130 0.36 -7.54 -2.55
C TYR A 130 -0.05 -8.98 -2.20
N ALA A 131 0.71 -9.98 -2.63
CA ALA A 131 0.46 -11.37 -2.27
C ALA A 131 0.52 -11.59 -0.75
N ILE A 132 1.44 -10.90 -0.03
CA ILE A 132 1.48 -10.93 1.45
C ILE A 132 0.20 -10.32 2.02
N LEU A 133 -0.26 -9.18 1.49
CA LEU A 133 -1.51 -8.56 1.95
C LEU A 133 -2.73 -9.46 1.70
N ALA A 134 -2.73 -10.21 0.59
CA ALA A 134 -3.89 -10.99 0.17
C ALA A 134 -4.00 -12.38 0.82
N ASN A 135 -2.88 -12.96 1.27
CA ASN A 135 -2.82 -14.38 1.69
C ASN A 135 -2.92 -14.61 3.21
N GLY A 136 -3.34 -13.63 3.97
CA GLY A 136 -3.39 -13.70 5.44
C GLY A 136 -2.12 -13.19 6.12
N GLY A 137 -1.22 -12.54 5.39
CA GLY A 137 -0.03 -11.87 5.94
C GLY A 137 1.25 -12.69 5.89
N TYR A 138 1.27 -13.80 5.16
CA TYR A 138 2.43 -14.68 5.10
C TYR A 138 3.40 -14.29 3.99
N LYS A 139 4.71 -14.44 4.29
CA LYS A 139 5.78 -14.15 3.33
C LYS A 139 5.61 -15.00 2.06
N VAL A 140 5.77 -14.35 0.92
CA VAL A 140 5.80 -14.99 -0.39
C VAL A 140 7.20 -14.91 -0.96
N LYS A 141 7.71 -16.04 -1.46
CA LYS A 141 8.92 -16.09 -2.28
C LYS A 141 8.49 -16.40 -3.72
N PRO A 142 8.59 -15.44 -4.64
CA PRO A 142 8.34 -15.72 -6.05
C PRO A 142 9.30 -16.79 -6.57
N THR A 143 8.84 -17.66 -7.46
CA THR A 143 9.65 -18.73 -8.07
C THR A 143 9.15 -19.06 -9.46
N LEU A 144 10.07 -19.39 -10.37
CA LEU A 144 9.78 -19.95 -11.69
C LEU A 144 9.75 -21.48 -11.67
N ASN A 145 10.18 -22.10 -10.57
CA ASN A 145 10.24 -23.54 -10.45
C ASN A 145 8.90 -24.10 -9.98
N LEU A 146 8.37 -25.08 -10.71
CA LEU A 146 7.21 -25.84 -10.27
C LEU A 146 7.61 -26.72 -9.08
N GLN A 147 7.18 -26.35 -7.89
CA GLN A 147 7.41 -27.17 -6.70
C GLN A 147 6.38 -28.33 -6.67
N LYS A 148 6.89 -29.56 -6.92
CA LYS A 148 6.05 -30.76 -6.91
C LYS A 148 5.63 -31.23 -5.51
N ASN A 149 6.34 -30.82 -4.46
CA ASN A 149 6.02 -31.15 -3.05
C ASN A 149 6.20 -29.89 -2.20
N SER A 150 5.11 -29.26 -1.82
CA SER A 150 5.13 -28.27 -0.75
C SER A 150 5.28 -29.01 0.59
N ASN A 151 6.52 -29.28 1.01
CA ASN A 151 6.74 -29.44 2.44
C ASN A 151 6.27 -28.13 3.07
N TYR A 152 5.24 -28.21 3.91
CA TYR A 152 4.70 -27.08 4.66
C TYR A 152 5.81 -26.51 5.54
N THR A 153 6.64 -25.66 4.98
CA THR A 153 7.55 -24.82 5.74
C THR A 153 6.67 -23.83 6.50
N ILE A 154 6.89 -23.70 7.80
CA ILE A 154 6.23 -22.65 8.60
C ILE A 154 6.46 -21.33 7.88
N GLN A 155 5.41 -20.76 7.32
CA GLN A 155 5.49 -19.50 6.61
C GLN A 155 5.67 -18.36 7.64
N GLN A 156 6.67 -17.54 7.42
CA GLN A 156 6.91 -16.37 8.25
C GLN A 156 5.75 -15.40 8.10
N SER A 157 5.06 -15.09 9.18
CA SER A 157 4.07 -14.01 9.22
C SER A 157 4.79 -12.65 9.15
N ILE A 158 4.38 -11.81 8.22
CA ILE A 158 4.90 -10.45 8.01
C ILE A 158 3.93 -9.42 8.57
N ILE A 159 2.63 -9.64 8.39
CA ILE A 159 1.56 -8.83 8.95
C ILE A 159 0.52 -9.75 9.61
N SER A 160 -0.31 -9.18 10.47
CA SER A 160 -1.40 -9.91 11.10
C SER A 160 -2.49 -10.29 10.09
N LYS A 161 -3.16 -11.41 10.36
CA LYS A 161 -4.33 -11.82 9.57
C LYS A 161 -5.44 -10.75 9.60
N ASP A 162 -5.62 -10.08 10.73
CA ASP A 162 -6.60 -9.00 10.88
C ASP A 162 -6.32 -7.85 9.91
N THR A 163 -5.06 -7.42 9.78
CA THR A 163 -4.66 -6.40 8.80
C THR A 163 -4.93 -6.87 7.37
N SER A 164 -4.55 -8.12 7.04
CA SER A 164 -4.83 -8.70 5.72
C SER A 164 -6.32 -8.72 5.41
N ASP A 165 -7.15 -9.21 6.32
CA ASP A 165 -8.61 -9.31 6.13
C ASP A 165 -9.25 -7.91 5.93
N LYS A 166 -8.81 -6.90 6.69
CA LYS A 166 -9.28 -5.50 6.53
C LYS A 166 -8.91 -4.94 5.16
N ILE A 167 -7.65 -5.10 4.76
CA ILE A 167 -7.17 -4.59 3.46
C ILE A 167 -7.90 -5.27 2.30
N ASN A 168 -8.07 -6.59 2.32
CA ASN A 168 -8.80 -7.32 1.27
C ASN A 168 -10.24 -6.83 1.13
N LYS A 169 -10.94 -6.60 2.25
CA LYS A 169 -12.30 -6.04 2.23
C LYS A 169 -12.35 -4.65 1.60
N ILE A 170 -11.37 -3.80 1.90
CA ILE A 170 -11.32 -2.44 1.33
C ILE A 170 -10.96 -2.48 -0.15
N LEU A 171 -9.99 -3.32 -0.55
CA LEU A 171 -9.64 -3.50 -1.96
C LEU A 171 -10.84 -3.96 -2.79
N ARG A 172 -11.66 -4.87 -2.28
CA ARG A 172 -12.92 -5.25 -2.94
C ARG A 172 -13.86 -4.05 -3.09
N LYS A 173 -13.97 -3.17 -2.08
CA LYS A 173 -14.77 -1.94 -2.17
C LYS A 173 -14.24 -0.95 -3.20
N VAL A 174 -12.94 -0.92 -3.50
CA VAL A 174 -12.39 -0.08 -4.59
C VAL A 174 -13.08 -0.38 -5.92
N VAL A 175 -13.49 -1.63 -6.13
CA VAL A 175 -14.20 -2.06 -7.34
C VAL A 175 -15.73 -1.94 -7.20
N THR A 176 -16.29 -2.35 -6.05
CA THR A 176 -17.75 -2.48 -5.87
C THR A 176 -18.45 -1.24 -5.34
N ASP A 177 -17.73 -0.30 -4.71
CA ASP A 177 -18.34 0.95 -4.23
C ASP A 177 -18.57 1.93 -5.39
N LYS A 178 -19.69 2.63 -5.37
CA LYS A 178 -20.05 3.65 -6.38
C LYS A 178 -19.05 4.80 -6.49
N ASN A 179 -18.29 5.07 -5.44
CA ASN A 179 -17.23 6.07 -5.42
C ASN A 179 -15.85 5.44 -5.63
N GLY A 180 -15.78 4.12 -5.83
CA GLY A 180 -14.54 3.37 -6.03
C GLY A 180 -13.89 3.72 -7.36
N THR A 181 -12.58 3.89 -7.33
CA THR A 181 -11.80 4.26 -8.53
C THR A 181 -11.61 3.08 -9.50
N GLY A 182 -11.88 1.86 -9.06
CA GLY A 182 -11.73 0.62 -9.83
C GLY A 182 -13.03 0.04 -10.39
N SER A 183 -14.15 0.78 -10.39
CA SER A 183 -15.46 0.26 -10.79
C SER A 183 -15.53 -0.33 -12.20
N PHE A 184 -14.67 0.15 -13.13
CA PHE A 184 -14.56 -0.42 -14.49
C PHE A 184 -13.89 -1.80 -14.53
N ALA A 185 -13.29 -2.25 -13.44
CA ALA A 185 -12.69 -3.59 -13.33
C ALA A 185 -13.70 -4.64 -12.84
N ASP A 186 -14.93 -4.25 -12.52
CA ASP A 186 -15.97 -5.20 -12.10
C ASP A 186 -16.40 -6.07 -13.28
N ILE A 187 -16.17 -7.39 -13.16
CA ILE A 187 -16.44 -8.37 -14.23
C ILE A 187 -17.42 -9.39 -13.69
N PHE A 188 -18.55 -9.52 -14.37
CA PHE A 188 -19.56 -10.51 -14.00
C PHE A 188 -18.98 -11.93 -13.90
N GLY A 189 -19.18 -12.59 -12.76
CA GLY A 189 -18.71 -13.95 -12.49
C GLY A 189 -17.27 -14.03 -11.95
N TYR A 190 -16.62 -12.90 -11.69
CA TYR A 190 -15.30 -12.83 -11.03
C TYR A 190 -15.34 -11.95 -9.80
N ASP A 191 -14.62 -12.36 -8.77
CA ASP A 191 -14.34 -11.52 -7.60
C ASP A 191 -13.03 -10.75 -7.85
N VAL A 192 -13.16 -9.50 -8.31
CA VAL A 192 -12.03 -8.60 -8.61
C VAL A 192 -11.79 -7.66 -7.44
#